data_ca0198ff6019aa5f84e68f569cd23c1f
#
_entry.id   ca0198ff6019aa5f84e68f569cd23c1f
#
_cell.length_a   1.000
_cell.length_b   1.000
_cell.length_c   1.000
_cell.angle_alpha   90.00
_cell.angle_beta   90.00
_cell.angle_gamma   90.00
#
_symmetry.space_group_name_H-M   'P 1'
#
loop_
_entity.id
_entity.type
_entity.pdbx_description
1 polymer ?
#
loop_
_entity_poly.entity_id
_entity_poly.type
_entity_poly.pdbx_seq_one_letter_code
_entity_poly.pdbx_strand_id
1 'polypeptide(L)'
;MADLISLDTYKTIENISNVKDDDRIETLITAISKLVKTYCSSNIIDDFSSTVTEFFDLQYQVAYVQLDEGPVVDNSTLAVYERQSQDDDYTQLFRDGTESKYEWYLDTSTDSIYRTYDSGLYAYWPKGVKAVKIEYNAGFSSTPKDLELAVV
;
A
#
# COMPACT_ATOMS: atom_id res chain seq x y z
N MET A 1 -10.18 -10.58 -3.53
CA MET A 1 -10.35 -9.24 -2.92
C MET A 1 -11.33 -9.41 -1.78
N ALA A 2 -10.92 -9.10 -0.55
CA ALA A 2 -11.77 -9.27 0.62
C ALA A 2 -12.90 -8.22 0.63
N ASP A 3 -14.07 -8.59 1.19
CA ASP A 3 -15.16 -7.66 1.41
C ASP A 3 -14.85 -6.75 2.61
N LEU A 4 -15.34 -5.52 2.59
CA LEU A 4 -15.10 -4.53 3.65
C LEU A 4 -15.88 -4.83 4.93
N ILE A 5 -16.95 -5.63 4.82
CA ILE A 5 -17.78 -6.06 5.94
C ILE A 5 -18.19 -7.52 5.76
N SER A 6 -18.32 -8.27 6.85
CA SER A 6 -18.87 -9.63 6.79
C SER A 6 -20.39 -9.64 6.83
N LEU A 7 -21.00 -10.73 6.33
CA LEU A 7 -22.46 -10.92 6.42
C LEU A 7 -22.96 -10.83 7.86
N ASP A 8 -22.25 -11.45 8.81
CA ASP A 8 -22.63 -11.43 10.23
C ASP A 8 -22.59 -10.04 10.83
N THR A 9 -21.56 -9.24 10.47
CA THR A 9 -21.47 -7.85 10.92
C THR A 9 -22.60 -7.01 10.33
N TYR A 10 -22.87 -7.16 9.01
CA TYR A 10 -23.98 -6.48 8.33
C TYR A 10 -25.32 -6.80 9.01
N LYS A 11 -25.63 -8.09 9.22
CA LYS A 11 -26.86 -8.54 9.87
C LYS A 11 -26.99 -8.02 11.29
N THR A 12 -25.88 -7.90 12.02
CA THR A 12 -25.86 -7.34 13.37
C THR A 12 -26.20 -5.85 13.35
N ILE A 13 -25.63 -5.07 12.43
CA ILE A 13 -25.91 -3.63 12.27
C ILE A 13 -27.37 -3.40 11.88
N GLU A 14 -27.90 -4.17 10.93
CA GLU A 14 -29.25 -4.05 10.41
C GLU A 14 -30.32 -4.81 11.25
N ASN A 15 -29.91 -5.47 12.34
CA ASN A 15 -30.76 -6.26 13.21
C ASN A 15 -31.55 -7.36 12.46
N ILE A 16 -30.90 -8.04 11.52
CA ILE A 16 -31.47 -9.12 10.71
C ILE A 16 -31.16 -10.48 11.34
N SER A 17 -32.15 -11.27 11.69
CA SER A 17 -31.97 -12.59 12.31
C SER A 17 -32.30 -13.77 11.37
N ASN A 18 -32.97 -13.53 10.25
CA ASN A 18 -33.32 -14.58 9.29
C ASN A 18 -32.17 -14.84 8.29
N VAL A 19 -32.23 -16.01 7.64
CA VAL A 19 -31.22 -16.45 6.64
C VAL A 19 -31.77 -16.46 5.20
N LYS A 20 -32.99 -16.01 5.01
CA LYS A 20 -33.69 -16.16 3.72
C LYS A 20 -33.02 -15.39 2.58
N ASP A 21 -32.42 -14.25 2.89
CA ASP A 21 -31.83 -13.34 1.90
C ASP A 21 -30.30 -13.29 1.96
N ASP A 22 -29.65 -14.22 2.69
CA ASP A 22 -28.22 -14.19 2.94
C ASP A 22 -27.40 -14.14 1.64
N ASP A 23 -27.67 -15.00 0.67
CA ASP A 23 -26.97 -15.03 -0.62
C ASP A 23 -27.07 -13.69 -1.37
N ARG A 24 -28.23 -13.06 -1.30
CA ARG A 24 -28.45 -11.75 -1.91
C ARG A 24 -27.68 -10.66 -1.20
N ILE A 25 -27.66 -10.69 0.13
CA ILE A 25 -26.93 -9.73 0.96
C ILE A 25 -25.41 -9.88 0.71
N GLU A 26 -24.87 -11.09 0.69
CA GLU A 26 -23.44 -11.34 0.37
C GLU A 26 -23.07 -10.78 -1.01
N THR A 27 -23.92 -11.02 -2.02
CA THR A 27 -23.68 -10.47 -3.37
C THR A 27 -23.63 -8.95 -3.35
N LEU A 28 -24.52 -8.30 -2.60
CA LEU A 28 -24.54 -6.84 -2.47
C LEU A 28 -23.33 -6.32 -1.70
N ILE A 29 -22.94 -6.97 -0.60
CA ILE A 29 -21.74 -6.62 0.18
C ILE A 29 -20.48 -6.64 -0.74
N THR A 30 -20.31 -7.69 -1.52
CA THR A 30 -19.18 -7.82 -2.45
C THR A 30 -19.21 -6.70 -3.51
N ALA A 31 -20.37 -6.42 -4.11
CA ALA A 31 -20.49 -5.40 -5.14
C ALA A 31 -20.22 -3.98 -4.59
N ILE A 32 -20.76 -3.67 -3.41
CA ILE A 32 -20.58 -2.36 -2.77
C ILE A 32 -19.17 -2.21 -2.24
N SER A 33 -18.57 -3.26 -1.64
CA SER A 33 -17.18 -3.24 -1.20
C SER A 33 -16.23 -2.90 -2.37
N LYS A 34 -16.47 -3.49 -3.54
CA LYS A 34 -15.72 -3.17 -4.75
C LYS A 34 -15.92 -1.71 -5.19
N LEU A 35 -17.16 -1.21 -5.11
CA LEU A 35 -17.46 0.18 -5.45
C LEU A 35 -16.73 1.16 -4.53
N VAL A 36 -16.74 0.91 -3.22
CA VAL A 36 -16.06 1.74 -2.21
C VAL A 36 -14.55 1.75 -2.47
N LYS A 37 -13.93 0.58 -2.69
CA LYS A 37 -12.50 0.48 -3.02
C LYS A 37 -12.15 1.25 -4.30
N THR A 38 -12.98 1.15 -5.33
CA THR A 38 -12.79 1.90 -6.57
C THR A 38 -12.90 3.41 -6.33
N TYR A 39 -13.86 3.84 -5.51
CA TYR A 39 -14.00 5.25 -5.14
C TYR A 39 -12.81 5.78 -4.34
N CYS A 40 -12.28 4.98 -3.43
CA CYS A 40 -11.07 5.31 -2.66
C CYS A 40 -9.78 5.21 -3.49
N SER A 41 -9.86 4.76 -4.75
CA SER A 41 -8.70 4.53 -5.63
C SER A 41 -7.66 3.56 -5.03
N SER A 42 -8.09 2.65 -4.13
CA SER A 42 -7.23 1.66 -3.51
C SER A 42 -7.83 0.25 -3.64
N ASN A 43 -7.05 -0.69 -4.14
CA ASN A 43 -7.47 -2.09 -4.29
C ASN A 43 -7.17 -2.95 -3.07
N ILE A 44 -6.30 -2.47 -2.19
CA ILE A 44 -5.78 -3.24 -1.04
C ILE A 44 -6.05 -2.56 0.31
N ILE A 45 -7.06 -1.69 0.37
CA ILE A 45 -7.38 -0.87 1.53
C ILE A 45 -7.57 -1.68 2.83
N ASP A 46 -7.96 -2.94 2.71
CA ASP A 46 -8.20 -3.88 3.81
C ASP A 46 -7.22 -5.06 3.85
N ASP A 47 -6.22 -5.08 2.96
CA ASP A 47 -5.29 -6.21 2.82
C ASP A 47 -3.84 -5.78 2.96
N PHE A 48 -3.43 -5.52 4.20
CA PHE A 48 -2.05 -5.13 4.50
C PHE A 48 -1.03 -6.28 4.32
N SER A 49 -1.49 -7.53 4.17
CA SER A 49 -0.61 -8.70 4.00
C SER A 49 -0.16 -8.93 2.56
N SER A 50 -0.88 -8.36 1.59
CA SER A 50 -0.51 -8.44 0.17
C SER A 50 0.68 -7.55 -0.14
N THR A 51 1.71 -8.12 -0.78
CA THR A 51 2.86 -7.34 -1.24
C THR A 51 2.55 -6.64 -2.55
N VAL A 52 2.73 -5.34 -2.57
CA VAL A 52 2.64 -4.48 -3.75
C VAL A 52 4.03 -4.23 -4.28
N THR A 53 4.18 -4.22 -5.61
CA THR A 53 5.42 -3.82 -6.28
C THR A 53 5.11 -2.62 -7.16
N GLU A 54 5.74 -1.50 -6.89
CA GLU A 54 5.66 -0.29 -7.70
C GLU A 54 6.97 0.04 -8.39
N PHE A 55 6.85 0.58 -9.61
CA PHE A 55 7.97 1.06 -10.40
C PHE A 55 7.77 2.54 -10.71
N PHE A 56 8.84 3.32 -10.56
CA PHE A 56 8.81 4.76 -10.78
C PHE A 56 9.64 5.16 -11.99
N ASP A 57 8.97 5.82 -12.93
CA ASP A 57 9.60 6.48 -14.08
C ASP A 57 9.95 7.92 -13.67
N LEU A 58 11.22 8.25 -13.61
CA LEU A 58 11.70 9.54 -13.16
C LEU A 58 12.36 10.33 -14.30
N GLN A 59 11.72 11.41 -14.72
CA GLN A 59 12.27 12.31 -15.74
C GLN A 59 13.42 13.15 -15.21
N TYR A 60 13.37 13.45 -13.90
CA TYR A 60 14.36 14.26 -13.19
C TYR A 60 14.83 13.53 -11.95
N GLN A 61 15.96 13.96 -11.40
CA GLN A 61 16.38 13.53 -10.06
C GLN A 61 15.45 14.15 -9.03
N VAL A 62 14.80 13.33 -8.24
CA VAL A 62 13.87 13.74 -7.16
C VAL A 62 14.34 13.20 -5.82
N ALA A 63 14.04 13.92 -4.75
CA ALA A 63 14.44 13.53 -3.40
C ALA A 63 13.57 12.39 -2.84
N TYR A 64 12.31 12.33 -3.26
CA TYR A 64 11.36 11.32 -2.78
C TYR A 64 10.45 10.81 -3.90
N VAL A 65 9.89 9.63 -3.69
CA VAL A 65 8.78 9.07 -4.46
C VAL A 65 7.62 8.80 -3.53
N GLN A 66 6.40 9.02 -4.00
CA GLN A 66 5.19 8.75 -3.23
C GLN A 66 4.58 7.44 -3.69
N LEU A 67 4.21 6.60 -2.73
CA LEU A 67 3.57 5.32 -2.99
C LEU A 67 2.07 5.52 -3.25
N ASP A 68 1.53 4.76 -4.19
CA ASP A 68 0.14 4.88 -4.62
C ASP A 68 -0.83 4.21 -3.64
N GLU A 69 -0.42 3.10 -3.03
CA GLU A 69 -1.24 2.37 -2.08
C GLU A 69 -0.84 2.71 -0.63
N GLY A 70 -1.83 3.03 0.20
CA GLY A 70 -1.63 3.44 1.59
C GLY A 70 -2.76 2.97 2.50
N PRO A 71 -2.57 3.10 3.81
CA PRO A 71 -1.33 3.45 4.49
C PRO A 71 -0.24 2.37 4.36
N VAL A 72 1.00 2.80 4.20
CA VAL A 72 2.14 1.88 4.08
C VAL A 72 2.44 1.23 5.41
N VAL A 73 2.63 -0.10 5.38
CA VAL A 73 3.02 -0.86 6.57
C VAL A 73 4.54 -0.93 6.67
N ASP A 74 5.07 -0.32 7.73
CA ASP A 74 6.51 -0.36 8.01
C ASP A 74 6.90 -1.69 8.65
N ASN A 75 7.28 -2.64 7.82
CA ASN A 75 7.67 -3.98 8.23
C ASN A 75 8.86 -4.51 7.40
N SER A 76 9.25 -5.75 7.64
CA SER A 76 10.37 -6.39 6.96
C SER A 76 10.16 -6.68 5.47
N THR A 77 8.93 -6.54 4.96
CA THR A 77 8.65 -6.73 3.52
C THR A 77 8.93 -5.47 2.71
N LEU A 78 9.08 -4.31 3.37
CA LEU A 78 9.41 -3.06 2.71
C LEU A 78 10.85 -3.12 2.19
N ALA A 79 10.99 -3.24 0.89
CA ALA A 79 12.28 -3.35 0.20
C ALA A 79 12.34 -2.32 -0.94
N VAL A 80 13.44 -1.60 -0.99
CA VAL A 80 13.66 -0.49 -1.90
C VAL A 80 14.86 -0.79 -2.78
N TYR A 81 14.71 -0.53 -4.08
CA TYR A 81 15.73 -0.82 -5.09
C TYR A 81 15.86 0.35 -6.05
N GLU A 82 17.07 0.58 -6.54
CA GLU A 82 17.35 1.52 -7.63
C GLU A 82 18.20 0.90 -8.73
N ARG A 83 18.15 1.49 -9.92
CA ARG A 83 19.10 1.20 -11.01
C ARG A 83 19.44 2.48 -11.78
N GLN A 84 20.68 2.55 -12.28
CA GLN A 84 21.17 3.73 -12.98
C GLN A 84 20.82 3.72 -14.47
N SER A 85 20.64 2.55 -15.06
CA SER A 85 20.29 2.35 -16.47
C SER A 85 19.20 1.29 -16.61
N GLN A 86 18.47 1.34 -17.71
CA GLN A 86 17.44 0.34 -18.03
C GLN A 86 18.01 -1.06 -18.21
N ASP A 87 19.27 -1.17 -18.61
CA ASP A 87 19.97 -2.44 -18.83
C ASP A 87 20.63 -2.97 -17.56
N ASP A 88 20.66 -2.18 -16.49
CA ASP A 88 21.25 -2.59 -15.22
C ASP A 88 20.27 -3.41 -14.37
N ASP A 89 20.81 -4.31 -13.57
CA ASP A 89 20.05 -4.97 -12.50
C ASP A 89 19.73 -3.98 -11.38
N TYR A 90 18.62 -4.25 -10.65
CA TYR A 90 18.27 -3.49 -9.47
C TYR A 90 19.23 -3.75 -8.32
N THR A 91 19.73 -2.69 -7.71
CA THR A 91 20.50 -2.73 -6.48
C THR A 91 19.60 -2.44 -5.29
N GLN A 92 19.55 -3.33 -4.31
CA GLN A 92 18.80 -3.12 -3.08
C GLN A 92 19.48 -2.06 -2.22
N LEU A 93 18.66 -1.18 -1.66
CA LEU A 93 19.07 -0.16 -0.71
C LEU A 93 18.66 -0.56 0.71
N PHE A 94 19.44 -0.17 1.70
CA PHE A 94 19.24 -0.52 3.09
C PHE A 94 18.91 0.70 3.94
N ARG A 95 18.25 0.47 5.10
CA ARG A 95 17.95 1.50 6.10
C ARG A 95 18.29 1.01 7.52
N ASP A 96 18.21 1.90 8.50
CA ASP A 96 18.30 1.61 9.94
C ASP A 96 19.59 0.89 10.35
N GLY A 97 20.68 1.20 9.67
CA GLY A 97 21.99 0.60 9.96
C GLY A 97 22.12 -0.86 9.55
N THR A 98 21.14 -1.43 8.83
CA THR A 98 21.31 -2.72 8.18
C THR A 98 22.51 -2.64 7.24
N GLU A 99 23.51 -3.49 7.42
CA GLU A 99 24.80 -3.37 6.77
C GLU A 99 25.51 -2.01 6.99
N SER A 100 25.17 -1.31 8.08
CA SER A 100 25.67 0.03 8.41
C SER A 100 25.34 1.10 7.36
N LYS A 101 24.18 0.98 6.72
CA LYS A 101 23.72 1.89 5.68
C LYS A 101 22.40 2.54 6.02
N TYR A 102 22.23 3.79 5.61
CA TYR A 102 21.01 4.61 5.75
C TYR A 102 20.67 5.22 4.39
N GLU A 103 20.28 4.39 3.43
CA GLU A 103 20.18 4.81 2.04
C GLU A 103 18.79 5.33 1.67
N TRP A 104 17.79 5.11 2.52
CA TRP A 104 16.43 5.61 2.34
C TRP A 104 15.68 5.78 3.65
N TYR A 105 14.62 6.59 3.62
CA TYR A 105 13.76 6.89 4.76
C TYR A 105 12.28 6.85 4.35
N LEU A 106 11.44 6.20 5.16
CA LEU A 106 9.99 6.17 5.00
C LEU A 106 9.36 7.29 5.82
N ASP A 107 8.61 8.17 5.19
CA ASP A 107 7.68 9.08 5.84
C ASP A 107 6.27 8.47 5.82
N THR A 108 5.86 7.92 6.95
CA THR A 108 4.54 7.28 7.10
C THR A 108 3.37 8.26 7.12
N SER A 109 3.64 9.56 7.28
CA SER A 109 2.59 10.59 7.25
C SER A 109 2.13 10.93 5.83
N THR A 110 3.00 10.71 4.86
CA THR A 110 2.75 10.99 3.43
C THR A 110 2.90 9.77 2.55
N ASP A 111 3.21 8.59 3.11
CA ASP A 111 3.52 7.36 2.37
C ASP A 111 4.59 7.59 1.29
N SER A 112 5.66 8.30 1.66
CA SER A 112 6.73 8.69 0.75
C SER A 112 8.07 8.08 1.16
N ILE A 113 8.87 7.69 0.17
CA ILE A 113 10.22 7.16 0.36
C ILE A 113 11.24 8.20 -0.12
N TYR A 114 12.05 8.68 0.82
CA TYR A 114 13.14 9.60 0.55
C TYR A 114 14.44 8.85 0.28
N ARG A 115 15.19 9.30 -0.72
CA ARG A 115 16.57 8.83 -0.93
C ARG A 115 17.50 9.56 0.01
N THR A 116 18.35 8.84 0.73
CA THR A 116 19.33 9.39 1.66
C THR A 116 20.72 8.82 1.40
N TYR A 117 21.75 9.53 1.85
CA TYR A 117 23.10 9.00 1.98
C TYR A 117 23.24 8.22 3.27
N ASP A 118 24.30 7.43 3.40
CA ASP A 118 24.64 6.67 4.62
C ASP A 118 24.65 7.52 5.90
N SER A 119 24.86 8.83 5.79
CA SER A 119 24.81 9.80 6.89
C SER A 119 23.39 10.28 7.25
N GLY A 120 22.35 9.79 6.55
CA GLY A 120 20.96 10.27 6.70
C GLY A 120 20.67 11.61 6.02
N LEU A 121 21.63 12.21 5.32
CA LEU A 121 21.42 13.41 4.52
C LEU A 121 20.63 13.07 3.23
N TYR A 122 19.83 14.03 2.74
CA TYR A 122 19.10 13.88 1.50
C TYR A 122 20.03 13.59 0.32
N ALA A 123 19.67 12.56 -0.44
CA ALA A 123 20.21 12.25 -1.76
C ALA A 123 19.07 12.35 -2.79
N TYR A 124 19.34 11.98 -4.03
CA TYR A 124 18.36 12.00 -5.09
C TYR A 124 18.24 10.63 -5.76
N TRP A 125 17.01 10.27 -6.08
CA TRP A 125 16.73 9.11 -6.92
C TRP A 125 17.32 9.30 -8.32
N PRO A 126 17.84 8.23 -8.95
CA PRO A 126 18.30 8.32 -10.33
C PRO A 126 17.14 8.59 -11.29
N LYS A 127 17.39 9.33 -12.35
CA LYS A 127 16.43 9.51 -13.43
C LYS A 127 16.44 8.28 -14.34
N GLY A 128 15.28 7.94 -14.90
CA GLY A 128 15.17 6.85 -15.88
C GLY A 128 13.82 6.16 -15.84
N VAL A 129 13.62 5.28 -16.80
CA VAL A 129 12.44 4.41 -16.87
C VAL A 129 12.58 3.30 -15.84
N LYS A 130 11.59 3.16 -14.98
CA LYS A 130 11.61 2.21 -13.86
C LYS A 130 12.91 2.29 -13.05
N ALA A 131 13.37 3.52 -12.79
CA ALA A 131 14.63 3.75 -12.08
C ALA A 131 14.57 3.29 -10.62
N VAL A 132 13.38 3.32 -10.01
CA VAL A 132 13.13 2.88 -8.64
C VAL A 132 12.07 1.79 -8.65
N LYS A 133 12.30 0.73 -7.85
CA LYS A 133 11.35 -0.35 -7.57
C LYS A 133 11.17 -0.44 -6.06
N ILE A 134 9.92 -0.48 -5.60
CA ILE A 134 9.59 -0.61 -4.19
C ILE A 134 8.60 -1.76 -4.00
N GLU A 135 8.90 -2.65 -3.07
CA GLU A 135 8.05 -3.76 -2.65
C GLU A 135 7.61 -3.50 -1.21
N TYR A 136 6.31 -3.50 -0.95
CA TYR A 136 5.77 -3.15 0.36
C TYR A 136 4.39 -3.75 0.62
N ASN A 137 3.95 -3.72 1.86
CA ASN A 137 2.57 -3.97 2.24
C ASN A 137 1.87 -2.65 2.54
N ALA A 138 0.61 -2.55 2.18
CA ALA A 138 -0.22 -1.39 2.49
C ALA A 138 -1.65 -1.81 2.86
N GLY A 139 -2.43 -0.85 3.35
CA GLY A 139 -3.80 -1.08 3.80
C GLY A 139 -3.90 -1.23 5.32
N PHE A 140 -5.04 -1.70 5.77
CA PHE A 140 -5.36 -1.85 7.19
C PHE A 140 -5.42 -3.32 7.59
N SER A 141 -4.93 -3.65 8.79
CA SER A 141 -5.04 -5.00 9.36
C SER A 141 -6.49 -5.39 9.70
N SER A 142 -7.35 -4.39 9.88
CA SER A 142 -8.80 -4.54 10.02
C SER A 142 -9.47 -3.35 9.34
N THR A 143 -10.60 -3.59 8.70
CA THR A 143 -11.35 -2.53 8.03
C THR A 143 -11.72 -1.41 9.01
N PRO A 144 -11.43 -0.15 8.71
CA PRO A 144 -11.90 1.00 9.49
C PRO A 144 -13.43 1.02 9.57
N LYS A 145 -13.96 1.42 10.73
CA LYS A 145 -15.41 1.41 11.00
C LYS A 145 -16.22 2.31 10.06
N ASP A 146 -15.66 3.40 9.61
CA ASP A 146 -16.28 4.30 8.64
C ASP A 146 -16.42 3.64 7.26
N LEU A 147 -15.45 2.81 6.85
CA LEU A 147 -15.54 2.02 5.62
C LEU A 147 -16.52 0.86 5.74
N GLU A 148 -16.60 0.19 6.90
CA GLU A 148 -17.64 -0.81 7.15
C GLU A 148 -19.03 -0.20 7.02
N LEU A 149 -19.26 1.00 7.61
CA LEU A 149 -20.52 1.71 7.53
C LEU A 149 -20.84 2.20 6.12
N ALA A 150 -19.85 2.46 5.27
CA ALA A 150 -20.08 2.86 3.89
C ALA A 150 -20.68 1.75 3.02
N VAL A 151 -20.60 0.49 3.47
CA VAL A 151 -21.17 -0.68 2.77
C VAL A 151 -22.58 -1.00 3.25
N VAL A 152 -22.96 -0.58 4.44
CA VAL A 152 -24.33 -0.75 5.02
C VAL A 152 -25.29 0.24 4.40
#